data_f64487572da45ea4aae9b3ef54085baa
#
_entry.id   f64487572da45ea4aae9b3ef54085baa
#
_cell.length_a   1.000
_cell.length_b   1.000
_cell.length_c   1.000
_cell.angle_alpha   90.00
_cell.angle_beta   90.00
_cell.angle_gamma   90.00
#
_symmetry.space_group_name_H-M   'P 1'
#
loop_
_entity.id
_entity.type
_entity.pdbx_description
1 polymer ?
#
loop_
_entity_poly.entity_id
_entity_poly.type
_entity_poly.pdbx_seq_one_letter_code
_entity_poly.pdbx_strand_id
1 'polypeptide(L)'
;MTQEVKTKATFPSVEWFKAVANIVNNDPGYNHIGTCDSLVGLKIPDQQKYYLPTFEAFEVSDVKEVTEAEAEDTDFWMEQSYEKWREMIENIKTNGRADLHHTLNTIDLEDPDGLARSHDGYRRDAFYRFNQSYQYYFDVTAQIDTKFA
;
A
#
# COMPACT_ATOMS: atom_id res chain seq x y z
N MET A 1 -31.72 9.84 3.39
CA MET A 1 -30.55 9.03 3.69
C MET A 1 -29.64 9.00 2.47
N THR A 2 -28.49 9.64 2.56
CA THR A 2 -27.53 9.63 1.48
C THR A 2 -26.72 8.34 1.53
N GLN A 3 -26.81 7.56 0.46
CA GLN A 3 -25.89 6.44 0.29
C GLN A 3 -24.53 6.98 -0.09
N GLU A 4 -23.53 6.64 0.67
CA GLU A 4 -22.16 6.90 0.25
C GLU A 4 -21.84 6.06 -0.98
N VAL A 5 -21.51 6.73 -2.08
CA VAL A 5 -21.05 6.05 -3.28
C VAL A 5 -19.54 5.86 -3.14
N LYS A 6 -19.12 4.61 -2.96
CA LYS A 6 -17.70 4.30 -2.92
C LYS A 6 -17.06 4.56 -4.28
N THR A 7 -15.84 5.10 -4.27
CA THR A 7 -15.04 5.23 -5.49
C THR A 7 -14.78 3.85 -6.08
N LYS A 8 -15.05 3.70 -7.37
CA LYS A 8 -14.77 2.46 -8.11
C LYS A 8 -13.42 2.56 -8.78
N ALA A 9 -12.58 1.56 -8.59
CA ALA A 9 -11.28 1.52 -9.25
C ALA A 9 -10.83 0.07 -9.44
N THR A 10 -10.07 -0.16 -10.50
CA THR A 10 -9.54 -1.48 -10.83
C THR A 10 -8.16 -1.65 -10.21
N PHE A 11 -7.96 -2.75 -9.49
CA PHE A 11 -6.64 -3.14 -8.99
C PHE A 11 -6.02 -4.19 -9.93
N PRO A 12 -4.77 -4.08 -10.33
CA PRO A 12 -3.87 -2.95 -10.08
C PRO A 12 -4.01 -1.84 -11.13
N SER A 13 -3.91 -0.61 -10.71
CA SER A 13 -3.87 0.56 -11.61
C SER A 13 -3.40 1.80 -10.84
N VAL A 14 -2.88 2.78 -11.57
CA VAL A 14 -2.53 4.08 -10.98
C VAL A 14 -3.77 4.73 -10.34
N GLU A 15 -4.92 4.62 -11.00
CA GLU A 15 -6.18 5.19 -10.51
C GLU A 15 -6.56 4.61 -9.16
N TRP A 16 -6.35 3.31 -8.96
CA TRP A 16 -6.64 2.66 -7.69
C TRP A 16 -5.76 3.21 -6.57
N PHE A 17 -4.45 3.29 -6.81
CA PHE A 17 -3.52 3.82 -5.80
C PHE A 17 -3.75 5.30 -5.53
N LYS A 18 -4.14 6.08 -6.56
CA LYS A 18 -4.51 7.49 -6.36
C LYS A 18 -5.79 7.63 -5.55
N ALA A 19 -6.75 6.74 -5.74
CA ALA A 19 -7.98 6.73 -4.93
C ALA A 19 -7.65 6.49 -3.46
N VAL A 20 -6.73 5.57 -3.17
CA VAL A 20 -6.27 5.31 -1.80
C VAL A 20 -5.60 6.55 -1.22
N ALA A 21 -4.69 7.17 -1.98
CA ALA A 21 -4.00 8.40 -1.56
C ALA A 21 -4.99 9.52 -1.25
N ASN A 22 -6.01 9.69 -2.08
CA ASN A 22 -7.03 10.70 -1.86
C ASN A 22 -7.79 10.47 -0.55
N ILE A 23 -8.10 9.22 -0.22
CA ILE A 23 -8.78 8.89 1.04
C ILE A 23 -7.88 9.25 2.23
N VAL A 24 -6.63 8.80 2.25
CA VAL A 24 -5.73 9.07 3.38
C VAL A 24 -5.43 10.55 3.53
N ASN A 25 -5.29 11.28 2.43
CA ASN A 25 -5.00 12.72 2.45
C ASN A 25 -6.16 13.54 3.03
N ASN A 26 -7.37 13.00 3.01
CA ASN A 26 -8.56 13.64 3.57
C ASN A 26 -9.04 13.00 4.88
N ASP A 27 -8.28 12.07 5.43
CA ASP A 27 -8.66 11.34 6.63
C ASP A 27 -7.90 11.89 7.85
N PRO A 28 -8.60 12.55 8.81
CA PRO A 28 -7.97 13.04 10.02
C PRO A 28 -7.28 11.95 10.83
N GLY A 29 -7.80 10.71 10.79
CA GLY A 29 -7.21 9.58 11.49
C GLY A 29 -5.79 9.27 11.02
N TYR A 30 -5.51 9.45 9.74
CA TYR A 30 -4.17 9.26 9.20
C TYR A 30 -3.16 10.24 9.80
N ASN A 31 -3.59 11.49 9.97
CA ASN A 31 -2.72 12.53 10.54
C ASN A 31 -2.34 12.26 11.99
N HIS A 32 -3.15 11.52 12.73
CA HIS A 32 -2.89 11.17 14.14
C HIS A 32 -1.80 10.10 14.29
N ILE A 33 -1.48 9.37 13.23
CA ILE A 33 -0.46 8.32 13.28
C ILE A 33 0.95 8.93 13.35
N GLY A 34 1.10 10.14 12.85
CA GLY A 34 2.39 10.84 12.79
C GLY A 34 2.89 10.99 11.36
N THR A 35 4.10 11.51 11.24
CA THR A 35 4.69 11.75 9.92
C THR A 35 5.33 10.50 9.36
N CYS A 36 5.27 10.37 8.03
CA CYS A 36 5.98 9.34 7.30
C CYS A 36 6.63 9.98 6.08
N ASP A 37 7.95 9.88 5.99
CA ASP A 37 8.72 10.38 4.84
C ASP A 37 9.47 9.22 4.23
N SER A 38 9.02 8.74 3.08
CA SER A 38 9.67 7.62 2.42
C SER A 38 9.25 7.48 0.96
N LEU A 39 10.17 6.94 0.17
CA LEU A 39 9.88 6.45 -1.17
C LEU A 39 9.68 4.95 -1.09
N VAL A 40 8.51 4.48 -1.50
CA VAL A 40 8.14 3.07 -1.42
C VAL A 40 7.78 2.57 -2.81
N GLY A 41 8.45 1.50 -3.25
CA GLY A 41 8.04 0.80 -4.45
C GLY A 41 7.01 -0.28 -4.12
N LEU A 42 6.08 -0.53 -5.05
CA LEU A 42 5.13 -1.63 -4.96
C LEU A 42 5.27 -2.49 -6.19
N LYS A 43 5.51 -3.78 -6.00
CA LYS A 43 5.73 -4.71 -7.10
C LYS A 43 4.67 -5.80 -7.15
N ILE A 44 4.16 -6.04 -8.36
CA ILE A 44 3.33 -7.19 -8.70
C ILE A 44 4.07 -7.91 -9.83
N PRO A 45 5.12 -8.70 -9.49
CA PRO A 45 6.06 -9.21 -10.50
C PRO A 45 5.42 -10.11 -11.56
N ASP A 46 4.45 -10.93 -11.18
CA ASP A 46 3.78 -11.85 -12.10
C ASP A 46 2.88 -11.14 -13.10
N GLN A 47 2.56 -9.86 -12.87
CA GLN A 47 1.84 -9.02 -13.83
C GLN A 47 2.73 -7.94 -14.46
N GLN A 48 4.01 -7.88 -14.07
CA GLN A 48 4.97 -6.87 -14.52
C GLN A 48 4.44 -5.45 -14.30
N LYS A 49 3.82 -5.22 -13.13
CA LYS A 49 3.28 -3.93 -12.72
C LYS A 49 4.04 -3.41 -11.51
N TYR A 50 4.39 -2.13 -11.57
CA TYR A 50 5.22 -1.48 -10.55
C TYR A 50 4.70 -0.08 -10.31
N TYR A 51 4.55 0.29 -9.03
CA TYR A 51 3.98 1.59 -8.64
C TYR A 51 4.85 2.24 -7.58
N LEU A 52 4.78 3.56 -7.52
CA LEU A 52 5.58 4.33 -6.57
C LEU A 52 4.72 5.41 -5.92
N PRO A 53 4.10 5.10 -4.75
CA PRO A 53 3.51 6.13 -3.91
C PRO A 53 4.60 6.84 -3.12
N THR A 54 4.51 8.16 -3.04
CA THR A 54 5.45 8.98 -2.27
C THR A 54 4.80 9.43 -0.98
N PHE A 55 5.35 9.00 0.16
CA PHE A 55 4.87 9.41 1.48
C PHE A 55 5.67 10.63 1.94
N GLU A 56 4.97 11.72 2.20
CA GLU A 56 5.56 12.97 2.68
C GLU A 56 4.75 13.50 3.86
N ALA A 57 5.40 13.59 5.03
CA ALA A 57 4.78 14.09 6.25
C ALA A 57 3.42 13.42 6.52
N PHE A 58 2.31 14.14 6.39
CA PHE A 58 0.97 13.66 6.70
C PHE A 58 0.16 13.24 5.48
N GLU A 59 0.79 13.11 4.32
CA GLU A 59 0.07 12.82 3.08
C GLU A 59 0.84 11.87 2.16
N VAL A 60 0.13 11.35 1.16
CA VAL A 60 0.72 10.68 0.00
C VAL A 60 0.69 11.68 -1.13
N SER A 61 1.83 12.28 -1.43
CA SER A 61 1.92 13.45 -2.32
C SER A 61 1.81 13.10 -3.80
N ASP A 62 2.17 11.88 -4.18
CA ASP A 62 2.15 11.44 -5.57
C ASP A 62 2.04 9.92 -5.64
N VAL A 63 1.46 9.44 -6.75
CA VAL A 63 1.44 8.01 -7.10
C VAL A 63 1.63 7.92 -8.60
N LYS A 64 2.59 7.10 -9.04
CA LYS A 64 2.81 6.88 -10.49
C LYS A 64 3.15 5.42 -10.76
N GLU A 65 2.85 4.98 -11.97
CA GLU A 65 3.34 3.71 -12.48
C GLU A 65 4.77 3.90 -12.96
N VAL A 66 5.65 2.97 -12.64
CA VAL A 66 7.09 3.09 -12.87
C VAL A 66 7.65 1.79 -13.46
N THR A 67 8.92 1.81 -13.81
CA THR A 67 9.65 0.60 -14.20
C THR A 67 10.08 -0.16 -12.95
N GLU A 68 10.48 -1.43 -13.13
CA GLU A 68 11.01 -2.23 -12.02
C GLU A 68 12.23 -1.55 -11.38
N ALA A 69 13.14 -1.03 -12.20
CA ALA A 69 14.34 -0.34 -11.71
C ALA A 69 13.99 0.90 -10.88
N GLU A 70 12.98 1.65 -11.31
CA GLU A 70 12.52 2.82 -10.57
C GLU A 70 11.84 2.43 -9.24
N ALA A 71 11.11 1.31 -9.22
CA ALA A 71 10.51 0.80 -7.99
C ALA A 71 11.57 0.36 -6.99
N GLU A 72 12.73 -0.10 -7.45
CA GLU A 72 13.85 -0.51 -6.60
C GLU A 72 14.75 0.66 -6.19
N ASP A 73 14.68 1.78 -6.89
CA ASP A 73 15.42 3.00 -6.52
C ASP A 73 14.63 3.80 -5.48
N THR A 74 14.36 3.15 -4.35
CA THR A 74 13.51 3.65 -3.26
C THR A 74 14.12 3.28 -1.94
N ASP A 75 13.49 3.70 -0.84
CA ASP A 75 13.93 3.28 0.49
C ASP A 75 13.74 1.78 0.67
N PHE A 76 12.58 1.28 0.25
CA PHE A 76 12.29 -0.14 0.17
C PHE A 76 11.10 -0.32 -0.79
N TRP A 77 10.86 -1.57 -1.19
CA TRP A 77 9.66 -1.91 -1.95
C TRP A 77 8.94 -3.10 -1.31
N MET A 78 7.63 -3.17 -1.53
CA MET A 78 6.82 -4.30 -1.11
C MET A 78 6.55 -5.17 -2.32
N GLU A 79 6.86 -6.45 -2.22
CA GLU A 79 6.77 -7.39 -3.33
C GLU A 79 5.99 -8.63 -2.92
N GLN A 80 4.94 -8.92 -3.66
CA GLN A 80 4.22 -10.19 -3.56
C GLN A 80 3.45 -10.44 -4.85
N SER A 81 2.99 -11.68 -5.04
CA SER A 81 2.22 -12.05 -6.23
C SER A 81 0.89 -11.32 -6.27
N TYR A 82 0.30 -11.24 -7.47
CA TYR A 82 -1.03 -10.66 -7.64
C TYR A 82 -2.06 -11.31 -6.72
N GLU A 83 -2.07 -12.65 -6.62
CA GLU A 83 -3.03 -13.35 -5.76
C GLU A 83 -2.89 -12.98 -4.29
N LYS A 84 -1.66 -12.82 -3.81
CA LYS A 84 -1.42 -12.40 -2.42
C LYS A 84 -1.86 -10.95 -2.18
N TRP A 85 -1.60 -10.04 -3.12
CA TRP A 85 -2.11 -8.68 -3.06
C TRP A 85 -3.64 -8.68 -3.01
N ARG A 86 -4.26 -9.45 -3.89
CA ARG A 86 -5.72 -9.57 -3.97
C ARG A 86 -6.29 -10.12 -2.67
N GLU A 87 -5.71 -11.19 -2.13
CA GLU A 87 -6.14 -11.80 -0.86
C GLU A 87 -6.14 -10.76 0.26
N MET A 88 -5.05 -9.99 0.37
CA MET A 88 -4.94 -8.94 1.37
C MET A 88 -6.02 -7.87 1.20
N ILE A 89 -6.21 -7.39 -0.01
CA ILE A 89 -7.21 -6.35 -0.30
C ILE A 89 -8.62 -6.86 -0.06
N GLU A 90 -8.94 -8.10 -0.44
CA GLU A 90 -10.25 -8.71 -0.18
C GLU A 90 -10.48 -8.90 1.32
N ASN A 91 -9.45 -9.30 2.05
CA ASN A 91 -9.54 -9.44 3.51
C ASN A 91 -9.87 -8.09 4.17
N ILE A 92 -9.19 -7.03 3.76
CA ILE A 92 -9.44 -5.67 4.25
C ILE A 92 -10.87 -5.25 3.92
N LYS A 93 -11.33 -5.51 2.71
CA LYS A 93 -12.67 -5.15 2.26
C LYS A 93 -13.75 -5.84 3.10
N THR A 94 -13.55 -7.11 3.39
CA THR A 94 -14.51 -7.91 4.16
C THR A 94 -14.57 -7.49 5.63
N ASN A 95 -13.43 -7.18 6.22
CA ASN A 95 -13.30 -6.92 7.67
C ASN A 95 -13.22 -5.43 8.03
N GLY A 96 -13.11 -4.54 7.05
CA GLY A 96 -12.91 -3.11 7.27
C GLY A 96 -11.45 -2.74 7.54
N ARG A 97 -10.61 -3.72 7.80
CA ARG A 97 -9.15 -3.60 7.98
C ARG A 97 -8.53 -4.99 7.89
N ALA A 98 -7.22 -5.06 7.74
CA ALA A 98 -6.52 -6.35 7.72
C ALA A 98 -6.68 -7.07 9.05
N ASP A 99 -6.96 -8.38 9.01
CA ASP A 99 -6.92 -9.22 10.20
C ASP A 99 -5.44 -9.54 10.55
N LEU A 100 -5.23 -10.24 11.66
CA LEU A 100 -3.89 -10.53 12.17
C LEU A 100 -3.01 -11.34 11.20
N HIS A 101 -3.62 -12.09 10.30
CA HIS A 101 -2.88 -12.90 9.32
C HIS A 101 -2.58 -12.13 8.03
N HIS A 102 -3.22 -10.98 7.82
CA HIS A 102 -3.12 -10.20 6.58
C HIS A 102 -2.55 -8.79 6.78
N THR A 103 -2.03 -8.49 7.98
CA THR A 103 -1.30 -7.23 8.18
C THR A 103 0.02 -7.27 7.41
N LEU A 104 0.51 -6.10 7.00
CA LEU A 104 1.79 -6.01 6.30
C LEU A 104 2.91 -6.67 7.10
N ASN A 105 2.92 -6.46 8.41
CA ASN A 105 3.95 -7.02 9.29
C ASN A 105 3.91 -8.55 9.32
N THR A 106 2.72 -9.14 9.43
CA THR A 106 2.56 -10.60 9.44
C THR A 106 2.96 -11.21 8.11
N ILE A 107 2.54 -10.58 7.00
CA ILE A 107 2.91 -11.05 5.66
C ILE A 107 4.43 -11.03 5.50
N ASP A 108 5.10 -9.96 5.97
CA ASP A 108 6.55 -9.84 5.91
C ASP A 108 7.24 -10.96 6.70
N LEU A 109 6.72 -11.29 7.88
CA LEU A 109 7.29 -12.34 8.73
C LEU A 109 7.08 -13.74 8.16
N GLU A 110 5.95 -13.99 7.53
CA GLU A 110 5.60 -15.32 7.03
C GLU A 110 6.23 -15.65 5.67
N ASP A 111 6.56 -14.65 4.87
CA ASP A 111 7.22 -14.85 3.57
C ASP A 111 8.70 -15.07 3.80
N PRO A 112 9.29 -16.19 3.32
CA PRO A 112 10.73 -16.46 3.46
C PRO A 112 11.63 -15.34 2.94
N ASP A 113 11.17 -14.63 1.90
CA ASP A 113 11.92 -13.52 1.30
C ASP A 113 11.50 -12.16 1.86
N GLY A 114 10.45 -12.12 2.69
CA GLY A 114 9.88 -10.90 3.24
C GLY A 114 9.01 -10.16 2.24
N LEU A 115 8.07 -9.36 2.75
CA LEU A 115 7.28 -8.44 1.92
C LEU A 115 8.09 -7.19 1.59
N ALA A 116 8.73 -6.60 2.60
CA ALA A 116 9.56 -5.42 2.45
C ALA A 116 10.98 -5.80 2.06
N ARG A 117 11.45 -5.29 0.93
CA ARG A 117 12.76 -5.61 0.37
C ARG A 117 13.51 -4.32 0.03
N SER A 118 14.83 -4.33 0.15
CA SER A 118 15.65 -3.17 -0.17
C SER A 118 17.06 -3.63 -0.54
N HIS A 119 17.74 -2.84 -1.37
CA HIS A 119 19.17 -3.00 -1.62
C HIS A 119 20.01 -2.55 -0.43
N ASP A 120 19.41 -1.79 0.48
CA ASP A 120 20.07 -1.27 1.68
C ASP A 120 19.20 -1.59 2.90
N GLY A 121 19.67 -2.50 3.74
CA GLY A 121 18.97 -2.91 4.96
C GLY A 121 18.70 -1.76 5.93
N TYR A 122 19.53 -0.72 5.89
CA TYR A 122 19.37 0.46 6.71
C TYR A 122 18.13 1.27 6.28
N ARG A 123 17.96 1.43 4.97
CA ARG A 123 16.78 2.12 4.40
C ARG A 123 15.51 1.28 4.55
N ARG A 124 15.64 -0.04 4.51
CA ARG A 124 14.53 -0.98 4.71
C ARG A 124 13.87 -0.79 6.08
N ASP A 125 14.60 -0.29 7.07
CA ASP A 125 14.08 -0.05 8.41
C ASP A 125 12.87 0.90 8.40
N ALA A 126 12.72 1.74 7.38
CA ALA A 126 11.55 2.61 7.23
C ALA A 126 10.25 1.82 7.24
N PHE A 127 10.23 0.58 6.70
CA PHE A 127 9.05 -0.28 6.73
C PHE A 127 8.57 -0.53 8.16
N TYR A 128 9.49 -0.80 9.06
CA TYR A 128 9.14 -1.07 10.47
C TYR A 128 8.84 0.22 11.22
N ARG A 129 9.59 1.27 10.96
CA ARG A 129 9.46 2.56 11.64
C ARG A 129 8.13 3.23 11.34
N PHE A 130 7.67 3.16 10.09
CA PHE A 130 6.45 3.81 9.64
C PHE A 130 5.34 2.79 9.31
N ASN A 131 5.42 1.59 9.88
CA ASN A 131 4.50 0.51 9.56
C ASN A 131 3.02 0.90 9.75
N GLN A 132 2.70 1.67 10.78
CA GLN A 132 1.32 2.12 10.99
C GLN A 132 0.80 2.96 9.83
N SER A 133 1.62 3.83 9.27
CA SER A 133 1.24 4.66 8.13
C SER A 133 0.96 3.83 6.89
N TYR A 134 1.82 2.86 6.58
CA TYR A 134 1.61 1.97 5.44
C TYR A 134 0.40 1.08 5.64
N GLN A 135 0.23 0.53 6.84
CA GLN A 135 -0.93 -0.31 7.14
C GLN A 135 -2.22 0.48 7.00
N TYR A 136 -2.25 1.71 7.50
CA TYR A 136 -3.41 2.58 7.38
C TYR A 136 -3.74 2.88 5.91
N TYR A 137 -2.71 3.12 5.10
CA TYR A 137 -2.86 3.33 3.66
C TYR A 137 -3.60 2.17 3.00
N PHE A 138 -3.26 0.94 3.35
CA PHE A 138 -3.95 -0.23 2.80
C PHE A 138 -5.30 -0.48 3.47
N ASP A 139 -5.45 -0.23 4.76
CA ASP A 139 -6.72 -0.46 5.46
C ASP A 139 -7.85 0.42 4.92
N VAL A 140 -7.55 1.65 4.48
CA VAL A 140 -8.59 2.52 3.89
C VAL A 140 -9.10 1.99 2.55
N THR A 141 -8.43 1.01 1.94
CA THR A 141 -8.90 0.39 0.71
C THR A 141 -10.25 -0.31 0.89
N ALA A 142 -10.66 -0.59 2.13
CA ALA A 142 -12.02 -1.06 2.43
C ALA A 142 -13.09 -0.08 1.95
N GLN A 143 -12.74 1.19 1.78
CA GLN A 143 -13.66 2.23 1.32
C GLN A 143 -13.73 2.35 -0.21
N ILE A 144 -12.95 1.56 -0.93
CA ILE A 144 -12.93 1.55 -2.39
C ILE A 144 -13.73 0.34 -2.88
N ASP A 145 -14.58 0.58 -3.88
CA ASP A 145 -15.23 -0.52 -4.60
C ASP A 145 -14.23 -1.05 -5.63
N THR A 146 -13.42 -2.01 -5.20
CA THR A 146 -12.31 -2.54 -5.99
C THR A 146 -12.79 -3.62 -6.96
N LYS A 147 -12.46 -3.44 -8.23
CA LYS A 147 -12.58 -4.46 -9.25
C LYS A 147 -11.20 -5.04 -9.51
N PHE A 148 -11.08 -6.36 -9.46
CA PHE A 148 -9.80 -7.03 -9.70
C PHE A 148 -9.64 -7.34 -11.19
N ALA A 149 -8.48 -6.97 -11.71
CA ALA A 149 -8.15 -7.23 -13.11
C ALA A 149 -7.85 -8.71 -13.38
#